data_acb064150996b6771283f7f44513bf26
#
_entry.id   acb064150996b6771283f7f44513bf26
#
_cell.length_a   1.000
_cell.length_b   1.000
_cell.length_c   1.000
_cell.angle_alpha   90.00
_cell.angle_beta   90.00
_cell.angle_gamma   90.00
#
_symmetry.space_group_name_H-M   'P 1'
#
loop_
_entity.id
_entity.type
_entity.pdbx_description
1 polymer ?
#
loop_
_entity_poly.entity_id
_entity_poly.type
_entity_poly.pdbx_seq_one_letter_code
_entity_poly.pdbx_strand_id
1 'polypeptide(L)'
;MTFDHELVLIGHEYIQDEIGNWKKVPVKKTVLCGLKSVTRSEFYSAAQTGLRPEIVFVVHGYEYNGETEVEFESAKYKVIRTYSVSFEEMELTCEKVGADDHD
;
A
#
# COMPACT_ATOMS: atom_id res chain seq x y z
N MET A 1 8.66 -5.48 -15.99
CA MET A 1 7.36 -5.46 -15.27
C MET A 1 6.40 -4.55 -16.00
N THR A 2 5.20 -5.01 -16.20
CA THR A 2 4.17 -4.22 -16.89
C THR A 2 3.35 -3.45 -15.86
N PHE A 3 3.22 -2.14 -16.05
CA PHE A 3 2.50 -1.26 -15.13
C PHE A 3 1.18 -0.87 -15.78
N ASP A 4 0.24 -1.81 -15.82
CA ASP A 4 -1.02 -1.61 -16.53
C ASP A 4 -2.25 -1.68 -15.63
N HIS A 5 -2.06 -1.65 -14.32
CA HIS A 5 -3.16 -1.61 -13.35
C HIS A 5 -3.12 -0.30 -12.59
N GLU A 6 -4.28 0.17 -12.17
CA GLU A 6 -4.37 1.39 -11.37
C GLU A 6 -4.35 1.05 -9.89
N LEU A 7 -3.60 1.83 -9.13
CA LEU A 7 -3.49 1.68 -7.68
C LEU A 7 -3.64 3.05 -7.06
N VAL A 8 -4.45 3.16 -6.03
CA VAL A 8 -4.61 4.42 -5.30
C VAL A 8 -3.74 4.34 -4.05
N LEU A 9 -2.73 5.21 -3.99
CA LEU A 9 -1.89 5.33 -2.79
C LEU A 9 -2.59 6.28 -1.83
N ILE A 10 -2.78 5.83 -0.59
CA ILE A 10 -3.51 6.62 0.41
C ILE A 10 -2.53 7.02 1.50
N GLY A 11 -2.19 8.28 1.51
CA GLY A 11 -1.36 8.85 2.57
C GLY A 11 -2.21 9.80 3.40
N HIS A 12 -1.53 10.51 4.27
CA HIS A 12 -2.19 11.50 5.11
C HIS A 12 -1.30 12.72 5.22
N GLU A 13 -1.92 13.86 5.36
CA GLU A 13 -1.18 15.07 5.67
C GLU A 13 -1.93 15.84 6.75
N TYR A 14 -1.20 16.70 7.44
CA TYR A 14 -1.78 17.51 8.51
C TYR A 14 -1.96 18.92 7.98
N ILE A 15 -3.17 19.43 8.10
CA ILE A 15 -3.47 20.82 7.75
C ILE A 15 -4.00 21.53 8.98
N GLN A 16 -3.77 22.83 9.01
CA GLN A 16 -4.20 23.65 10.13
C GLN A 16 -5.51 24.35 9.74
N ASP A 17 -6.51 24.26 10.61
CA ASP A 17 -7.78 24.91 10.32
C ASP A 17 -7.71 26.40 10.73
N GLU A 18 -8.85 27.09 10.61
CA GLU A 18 -8.90 28.53 10.84
C GLU A 18 -8.61 28.92 12.28
N ILE A 19 -8.88 28.02 13.21
CA ILE A 19 -8.67 28.31 14.63
C ILE A 19 -7.36 27.71 15.15
N GLY A 20 -6.53 27.19 14.27
CA GLY A 20 -5.20 26.76 14.62
C GLY A 20 -5.08 25.30 15.01
N ASN A 21 -6.14 24.53 14.92
CA ASN A 21 -6.08 23.10 15.21
C ASN A 21 -5.56 22.33 14.01
N TRP A 22 -4.77 21.30 14.29
CA TRP A 22 -4.24 20.46 13.23
C TRP A 22 -5.18 19.30 12.95
N LYS A 23 -5.44 19.04 11.70
CA LYS A 23 -6.30 17.94 11.26
C LYS A 23 -5.51 17.02 10.34
N LYS A 24 -5.73 15.73 10.54
CA LYS A 24 -5.16 14.71 9.67
C LYS A 24 -6.16 14.43 8.55
N VAL A 25 -5.75 14.66 7.32
CA VAL A 25 -6.64 14.44 6.16
C VAL A 25 -6.03 13.42 5.24
N PRO A 26 -6.83 12.55 4.62
CA PRO A 26 -6.31 11.58 3.67
C PRO A 26 -5.96 12.26 2.35
N VAL A 27 -4.87 11.81 1.75
CA VAL A 27 -4.45 12.29 0.43
C VAL A 27 -4.33 11.07 -0.45
N LYS A 28 -5.06 11.06 -1.55
CA LYS A 28 -5.08 9.92 -2.47
C LYS A 28 -4.39 10.30 -3.76
N LYS A 29 -3.57 9.38 -4.26
CA LYS A 29 -2.87 9.57 -5.51
C LYS A 29 -2.98 8.29 -6.32
N THR A 30 -3.49 8.38 -7.54
CA THR A 30 -3.60 7.23 -8.42
C THR A 30 -2.33 7.07 -9.23
N VAL A 31 -1.76 5.88 -9.19
CA VAL A 31 -0.56 5.55 -9.95
C VAL A 31 -0.80 4.25 -10.70
N LEU A 32 0.07 3.94 -11.63
CA LEU A 32 0.03 2.65 -12.32
C LEU A 32 0.93 1.67 -11.59
N CYS A 33 0.53 0.41 -11.57
CA CYS A 33 1.29 -0.62 -10.88
C CYS A 33 1.31 -1.91 -11.65
N GLY A 34 2.28 -2.77 -11.31
CA GLY A 34 2.29 -4.15 -11.71
C GLY A 34 1.88 -5.01 -10.53
N LEU A 35 1.55 -6.25 -10.78
CA LEU A 35 1.12 -7.18 -9.75
C LEU A 35 2.10 -8.34 -9.65
N LYS A 36 2.37 -8.78 -8.43
CA LYS A 36 3.17 -9.97 -8.16
C LYS A 36 2.50 -10.79 -7.08
N SER A 37 2.73 -12.09 -7.14
CA SER A 37 2.26 -12.98 -6.08
C SER A 37 3.23 -12.94 -4.91
N VAL A 38 2.71 -13.17 -3.71
CA VAL A 38 3.53 -13.34 -2.53
C VAL A 38 4.21 -14.71 -2.61
N THR A 39 5.51 -14.76 -2.37
CA THR A 39 6.20 -16.05 -2.38
C THR A 39 5.79 -16.85 -1.15
N ARG A 40 5.93 -18.18 -1.25
CA ARG A 40 5.60 -19.06 -0.13
C ARG A 40 6.47 -18.75 1.08
N SER A 41 7.75 -18.51 0.85
CA SER A 41 8.68 -18.20 1.92
C SER A 41 8.29 -16.90 2.63
N GLU A 42 7.93 -15.90 1.87
CA GLU A 42 7.52 -14.61 2.44
C GLU A 42 6.23 -14.76 3.23
N PHE A 43 5.29 -15.55 2.72
CA PHE A 43 4.03 -15.78 3.41
C PHE A 43 4.26 -16.44 4.77
N TYR A 44 5.07 -17.51 4.81
CA TYR A 44 5.32 -18.19 6.07
C TYR A 44 6.08 -17.33 7.05
N SER A 45 7.03 -16.56 6.56
CA SER A 45 7.81 -15.67 7.42
C SER A 45 6.89 -14.64 8.08
N ALA A 46 5.99 -14.05 7.29
CA ALA A 46 5.07 -13.05 7.82
C ALA A 46 4.05 -13.66 8.76
N ALA A 47 3.62 -14.88 8.49
CA ALA A 47 2.60 -15.54 9.31
C ALA A 47 3.07 -15.74 10.74
N GLN A 48 4.38 -15.88 10.95
CA GLN A 48 4.93 -16.03 12.31
C GLN A 48 4.71 -14.79 13.16
N THR A 49 4.48 -13.65 12.54
CA THR A 49 4.21 -12.40 13.26
C THR A 49 2.74 -12.00 13.16
N GLY A 50 1.89 -12.89 12.69
CA GLY A 50 0.46 -12.62 12.60
C GLY A 50 0.04 -11.86 11.35
N LEU A 51 0.95 -11.63 10.42
CA LEU A 51 0.64 -10.91 9.19
C LEU A 51 0.19 -11.89 8.11
N ARG A 52 -0.66 -11.41 7.21
CA ARG A 52 -1.19 -12.24 6.13
C ARG A 52 -1.03 -11.52 4.79
N PRO A 53 0.18 -11.51 4.24
CA PRO A 53 0.39 -10.86 2.95
C PRO A 53 -0.43 -11.56 1.89
N GLU A 54 -1.06 -10.77 1.03
CA GLU A 54 -1.97 -11.31 0.04
C GLU A 54 -1.51 -11.00 -1.38
N ILE A 55 -0.90 -9.84 -1.58
CA ILE A 55 -0.51 -9.42 -2.92
C ILE A 55 0.66 -8.44 -2.82
N VAL A 56 1.46 -8.40 -3.87
CA VAL A 56 2.55 -7.44 -3.97
C VAL A 56 2.24 -6.51 -5.15
N PHE A 57 2.19 -5.21 -4.87
CA PHE A 57 2.06 -4.20 -5.91
C PHE A 57 3.43 -3.64 -6.22
N VAL A 58 3.75 -3.52 -7.49
CA VAL A 58 5.03 -2.94 -7.91
C VAL A 58 4.73 -1.57 -8.48
N VAL A 59 5.31 -0.53 -7.90
CA VAL A 59 5.10 0.84 -8.33
C VAL A 59 6.44 1.47 -8.67
N HIS A 60 6.39 2.62 -9.35
CA HIS A 60 7.60 3.39 -9.55
C HIS A 60 8.02 4.00 -8.23
N GLY A 61 9.29 3.81 -7.87
CA GLY A 61 9.78 4.25 -6.56
C GLY A 61 9.61 5.73 -6.32
N TYR A 62 9.73 6.54 -7.37
CA TYR A 62 9.61 7.99 -7.23
C TYR A 62 8.18 8.45 -6.98
N GLU A 63 7.21 7.56 -7.14
CA GLU A 63 5.81 7.89 -6.88
C GLU A 63 5.36 7.50 -5.48
N TYR A 64 6.17 6.73 -4.77
CA TYR A 64 5.79 6.23 -3.44
C TYR A 64 6.46 7.09 -2.37
N ASN A 65 5.64 7.63 -1.48
CA ASN A 65 6.10 8.54 -0.43
C ASN A 65 5.79 8.02 0.96
N GLY A 66 5.85 6.71 1.16
CA GLY A 66 5.64 6.14 2.47
C GLY A 66 4.18 5.93 2.84
N GLU A 67 3.31 5.95 1.86
CA GLU A 67 1.90 5.69 2.12
C GLU A 67 1.72 4.32 2.76
N THR A 68 0.84 4.23 3.75
CA THR A 68 0.65 2.99 4.50
C THR A 68 -0.56 2.19 4.04
N GLU A 69 -1.39 2.78 3.20
CA GLU A 69 -2.58 2.11 2.68
C GLU A 69 -2.70 2.31 1.19
N VAL A 70 -3.30 1.35 0.53
CA VAL A 70 -3.57 1.45 -0.90
C VAL A 70 -4.96 0.91 -1.16
N GLU A 71 -5.53 1.29 -2.30
CA GLU A 71 -6.81 0.78 -2.74
C GLU A 71 -6.66 0.23 -4.16
N PHE A 72 -7.09 -1.00 -4.35
CA PHE A 72 -7.00 -1.68 -5.64
C PHE A 72 -8.33 -2.35 -5.94
N GLU A 73 -8.94 -1.97 -7.06
CA GLU A 73 -10.23 -2.54 -7.49
C GLU A 73 -11.27 -2.47 -6.38
N SER A 74 -11.35 -1.31 -5.74
CA SER A 74 -12.31 -1.01 -4.68
C SER A 74 -12.07 -1.77 -3.38
N ALA A 75 -10.95 -2.48 -3.27
CA ALA A 75 -10.57 -3.16 -2.03
C ALA A 75 -9.40 -2.41 -1.40
N LYS A 76 -9.44 -2.26 -0.10
CA LYS A 76 -8.40 -1.54 0.63
C LYS A 76 -7.39 -2.54 1.18
N TYR A 77 -6.12 -2.18 1.07
CA TYR A 77 -5.01 -2.98 1.56
C TYR A 77 -4.10 -2.13 2.42
N LYS A 78 -3.42 -2.79 3.34
CA LYS A 78 -2.42 -2.15 4.18
C LYS A 78 -1.04 -2.59 3.72
N VAL A 79 -0.11 -1.64 3.58
CA VAL A 79 1.26 -1.96 3.21
C VAL A 79 1.97 -2.45 4.46
N ILE A 80 2.43 -3.71 4.43
CA ILE A 80 3.10 -4.30 5.58
C ILE A 80 4.61 -4.39 5.38
N ARG A 81 5.08 -4.24 4.14
CA ARG A 81 6.52 -4.27 3.86
C ARG A 81 6.78 -3.61 2.52
N THR A 82 7.91 -2.92 2.42
CA THR A 82 8.35 -2.34 1.16
C THR A 82 9.73 -2.88 0.83
N TYR A 83 10.02 -2.99 -0.45
CA TYR A 83 11.31 -3.45 -0.91
C TYR A 83 11.68 -2.69 -2.18
N SER A 84 12.80 -1.99 -2.13
CA SER A 84 13.29 -1.24 -3.28
C SER A 84 14.09 -2.18 -4.16
N VAL A 85 13.51 -2.57 -5.30
CA VAL A 85 14.15 -3.49 -6.23
C VAL A 85 15.25 -2.77 -7.00
N SER A 86 14.98 -1.51 -7.38
CA SER A 86 15.92 -0.70 -8.13
C SER A 86 15.54 0.76 -7.90
N PHE A 87 16.25 1.67 -8.57
CA PHE A 87 15.87 3.08 -8.54
C PHE A 87 14.43 3.31 -8.96
N GLU A 88 13.94 2.50 -9.88
CA GLU A 88 12.68 2.78 -10.53
C GLU A 88 11.54 1.97 -9.99
N GLU A 89 11.82 0.88 -9.27
CA GLU A 89 10.75 -0.03 -8.86
C GLU A 89 10.79 -0.30 -7.37
N MET A 90 9.61 -0.22 -6.75
CA MET A 90 9.43 -0.55 -5.35
C MET A 90 8.28 -1.54 -5.22
N GLU A 91 8.51 -2.59 -4.45
CA GLU A 91 7.49 -3.59 -4.18
C GLU A 91 6.81 -3.27 -2.86
N LEU A 92 5.49 -3.28 -2.88
CA LEU A 92 4.66 -3.06 -1.70
C LEU A 92 3.94 -4.35 -1.39
N THR A 93 4.38 -5.04 -0.35
CA THR A 93 3.69 -6.26 0.09
C THR A 93 2.53 -5.85 0.97
N CYS A 94 1.34 -6.28 0.62
CA CYS A 94 0.13 -5.77 1.22
C CYS A 94 -0.77 -6.87 1.75
N GLU A 95 -1.52 -6.50 2.77
CA GLU A 95 -2.50 -7.34 3.43
C GLU A 95 -3.87 -6.70 3.26
N LYS A 96 -4.88 -7.50 2.97
CA LYS A 96 -6.23 -6.97 2.77
C LYS A 96 -6.82 -6.49 4.09
N VAL A 97 -7.44 -5.33 4.06
CA VAL A 97 -7.98 -4.69 5.26
C VAL A 97 -9.48 -4.86 5.33
N GLY A 98 -9.97 -5.10 6.53
CA GLY A 98 -11.37 -4.92 6.84
C GLY A 98 -12.34 -5.85 6.19
N ALA A 99 -11.82 -6.91 5.73
CA ALA A 99 -12.74 -7.84 5.15
C ALA A 99 -13.54 -8.43 6.22
N ASP A 100 -14.01 -8.36 6.62
CA ASP A 100 -14.47 -8.90 7.57
C ASP A 100 -14.96 -8.40 8.59
N ASP A 101 -14.91 -8.17 8.75
CA ASP A 101 -15.18 -7.81 9.80
C ASP A 101 -16.40 -7.45 9.97
N HIS A 102 -16.71 -7.64 9.62
CA HIS A 102 -17.63 -7.45 9.79
C HIS A 102 -18.31 -7.80 9.95
N ASP A 103 -18.12 -7.90 9.96
CA ASP A 103 -18.66 -8.10 10.01
C ASP A 103 -19.13 -8.35 10.22
#